data_183f0d3c2ef6d96203ca79fca0b21c52
#
_entry.id   183f0d3c2ef6d96203ca79fca0b21c52
#
_cell.length_a   1.000
_cell.length_b   1.000
_cell.length_c   1.000
_cell.angle_alpha   90.00
_cell.angle_beta   90.00
_cell.angle_gamma   90.00
#
_symmetry.space_group_name_H-M   'P 1'
#
loop_
_entity.id
_entity.type
_entity.pdbx_description
1 polymer ?
#
loop_
_entity_poly.entity_id
_entity_poly.type
_entity_poly.pdbx_seq_one_letter_code
_entity_poly.pdbx_strand_id
1 'polypeptide(L)'
;MNFNLEKKVAIITGASKGIGEAIAIVLAQHGARVIINSRKQEELDKVVEKIRATGDECIGVAANTGEPAGLKKIVDTAVEKYGGVDILINNAASNPVFGPVVQTEEWAYDKIMQVNVKAPFELSKLVYPIMKLRGSGSVINISSIAGDTPDPGLGIYSVSKAALNMLTKVTAKEWAVDNIRVNSICPGLIKTKFSEALWQDEAILKKFMKMVPMGRMGTIDEIAALALFLSSDVSGYCTGTLFTADGGTTI
;
A
#
# COMPACT_ATOMS: atom_id res chain seq x y z
N MET A 1 7.36 10.05 21.83
CA MET A 1 6.29 9.80 20.86
C MET A 1 5.92 8.33 20.95
N ASN A 2 4.65 8.01 20.99
CA ASN A 2 4.19 6.62 21.11
C ASN A 2 3.50 6.20 19.79
N PHE A 3 4.10 5.26 19.07
CA PHE A 3 3.54 4.65 17.86
C PHE A 3 2.63 3.45 18.18
N ASN A 4 2.03 3.43 19.37
CA ASN A 4 1.19 2.34 19.83
C ASN A 4 -0.07 2.20 18.96
N LEU A 5 -0.31 1.00 18.46
CA LEU A 5 -1.48 0.60 17.67
C LEU A 5 -2.32 -0.44 18.41
N GLU A 6 -2.16 -0.55 19.73
CA GLU A 6 -2.89 -1.53 20.56
C GLU A 6 -4.39 -1.46 20.29
N LYS A 7 -5.00 -2.61 20.02
CA LYS A 7 -6.43 -2.77 19.68
C LYS A 7 -6.86 -2.15 18.33
N LYS A 8 -5.97 -1.49 17.58
CA LYS A 8 -6.28 -1.04 16.21
C LYS A 8 -6.33 -2.22 15.26
N VAL A 9 -7.29 -2.22 14.37
CA VAL A 9 -7.46 -3.25 13.33
C VAL A 9 -6.97 -2.71 11.99
N ALA A 10 -5.97 -3.38 11.41
CA ALA A 10 -5.35 -2.96 10.16
C ALA A 10 -5.60 -3.99 9.04
N ILE A 11 -6.06 -3.53 7.89
CA ILE A 11 -6.12 -4.32 6.64
C ILE A 11 -4.95 -3.92 5.76
N ILE A 12 -4.16 -4.89 5.27
CA ILE A 12 -3.04 -4.67 4.36
C ILE A 12 -3.22 -5.54 3.11
N THR A 13 -3.36 -4.93 1.94
CA THR A 13 -3.47 -5.67 0.68
C THR A 13 -2.11 -5.91 0.04
N GLY A 14 -1.95 -7.03 -0.69
CA GLY A 14 -0.67 -7.39 -1.32
C GLY A 14 0.44 -7.70 -0.31
N ALA A 15 0.10 -8.28 0.84
CA ALA A 15 0.98 -8.42 1.99
C ALA A 15 1.69 -9.78 2.10
N SER A 16 1.71 -10.61 1.05
CA SER A 16 2.43 -11.89 1.08
C SER A 16 3.94 -11.76 0.91
N LYS A 17 4.45 -10.57 0.59
CA LYS A 17 5.88 -10.27 0.40
C LYS A 17 6.16 -8.78 0.26
N GLY A 18 7.45 -8.40 0.37
CA GLY A 18 7.93 -7.05 0.07
C GLY A 18 7.37 -5.98 1.00
N ILE A 19 6.99 -4.83 0.44
CA ILE A 19 6.51 -3.67 1.23
C ILE A 19 5.30 -4.04 2.09
N GLY A 20 4.31 -4.75 1.54
CA GLY A 20 3.11 -5.12 2.29
C GLY A 20 3.38 -6.08 3.44
N GLU A 21 4.28 -7.05 3.27
CA GLU A 21 4.75 -7.95 4.35
C GLU A 21 5.46 -7.16 5.45
N ALA A 22 6.40 -6.27 5.08
CA ALA A 22 7.13 -5.44 6.05
C ALA A 22 6.18 -4.52 6.84
N ILE A 23 5.21 -3.90 6.16
CA ILE A 23 4.18 -3.09 6.83
C ILE A 23 3.37 -3.95 7.81
N ALA A 24 2.92 -5.14 7.39
CA ALA A 24 2.12 -6.01 8.26
C ALA A 24 2.88 -6.40 9.53
N ILE A 25 4.16 -6.76 9.39
CA ILE A 25 5.02 -7.12 10.52
C ILE A 25 5.19 -5.93 11.47
N VAL A 26 5.54 -4.74 10.96
CA VAL A 26 5.80 -3.59 11.82
C VAL A 26 4.53 -3.09 12.51
N LEU A 27 3.36 -3.11 11.86
CA LEU A 27 2.11 -2.73 12.51
C LEU A 27 1.71 -3.73 13.61
N ALA A 28 1.89 -5.03 13.38
CA ALA A 28 1.64 -6.07 14.38
C ALA A 28 2.55 -5.90 15.60
N GLN A 29 3.86 -5.72 15.41
CA GLN A 29 4.84 -5.46 16.48
C GLN A 29 4.51 -4.22 17.33
N HIS A 30 3.69 -3.30 16.81
CA HIS A 30 3.20 -2.13 17.55
C HIS A 30 1.78 -2.32 18.12
N GLY A 31 1.30 -3.58 18.14
CA GLY A 31 0.05 -3.98 18.81
C GLY A 31 -1.20 -3.97 17.92
N ALA A 32 -1.07 -3.73 16.62
CA ALA A 32 -2.21 -3.84 15.72
C ALA A 32 -2.63 -5.30 15.48
N ARG A 33 -3.93 -5.55 15.39
CA ARG A 33 -4.50 -6.79 14.86
C ARG A 33 -4.54 -6.69 13.36
N VAL A 34 -3.77 -7.52 12.65
CA VAL A 34 -3.61 -7.37 11.21
C VAL A 34 -4.37 -8.40 10.40
N ILE A 35 -5.09 -7.93 9.37
CA ILE A 35 -5.66 -8.73 8.29
C ILE A 35 -4.77 -8.53 7.08
N ILE A 36 -4.08 -9.57 6.65
CA ILE A 36 -3.25 -9.53 5.45
C ILE A 36 -3.93 -10.21 4.28
N ASN A 37 -3.80 -9.63 3.10
CA ASN A 37 -4.42 -10.16 1.89
C ASN A 37 -3.39 -10.37 0.78
N SER A 38 -3.56 -11.46 0.06
CA SER A 38 -3.02 -11.70 -1.28
C SER A 38 -3.86 -12.79 -1.98
N ARG A 39 -3.45 -13.20 -3.19
CA ARG A 39 -4.21 -14.20 -3.97
C ARG A 39 -3.98 -15.64 -3.53
N LYS A 40 -2.84 -15.95 -2.88
CA LYS A 40 -2.42 -17.31 -2.52
C LYS A 40 -2.36 -17.46 -1.01
N GLN A 41 -3.15 -18.39 -0.48
CA GLN A 41 -3.20 -18.65 0.97
C GLN A 41 -1.85 -19.13 1.51
N GLU A 42 -1.18 -20.06 0.83
CA GLU A 42 0.11 -20.60 1.25
C GLU A 42 1.22 -19.53 1.44
N GLU A 43 1.19 -18.47 0.62
CA GLU A 43 2.14 -17.34 0.77
C GLU A 43 1.76 -16.47 1.97
N LEU A 44 0.46 -16.31 2.26
CA LEU A 44 -0.02 -15.58 3.43
C LEU A 44 0.28 -16.33 4.73
N ASP A 45 0.10 -17.65 4.74
CA ASP A 45 0.32 -18.47 5.93
C ASP A 45 1.75 -18.34 6.48
N LYS A 46 2.74 -18.24 5.59
CA LYS A 46 4.13 -17.97 5.96
C LYS A 46 4.31 -16.63 6.69
N VAL A 47 3.60 -15.58 6.26
CA VAL A 47 3.65 -14.26 6.91
C VAL A 47 2.87 -14.29 8.22
N VAL A 48 1.73 -14.97 8.24
CA VAL A 48 0.93 -15.19 9.47
C VAL A 48 1.77 -15.90 10.54
N GLU A 49 2.48 -16.97 10.16
CA GLU A 49 3.36 -17.70 11.08
C GLU A 49 4.48 -16.81 11.64
N LYS A 50 5.13 -15.99 10.80
CA LYS A 50 6.15 -15.05 11.23
C LYS A 50 5.62 -14.06 12.27
N ILE A 51 4.44 -13.49 12.03
CA ILE A 51 3.82 -12.50 12.93
C ILE A 51 3.37 -13.18 14.23
N ARG A 52 2.75 -14.34 14.15
CA ARG A 52 2.27 -15.07 15.34
C ARG A 52 3.41 -15.62 16.20
N ALA A 53 4.58 -15.91 15.60
CA ALA A 53 5.75 -16.36 16.35
C ALA A 53 6.28 -15.30 17.35
N THR A 54 5.96 -14.02 17.15
CA THR A 54 6.26 -12.91 18.10
C THR A 54 5.14 -12.67 19.11
N GLY A 55 4.04 -13.44 19.05
CA GLY A 55 2.88 -13.30 19.95
C GLY A 55 1.79 -12.36 19.42
N ASP A 56 1.97 -11.83 18.21
CA ASP A 56 1.09 -10.82 17.62
C ASP A 56 -0.09 -11.47 16.85
N GLU A 57 -1.19 -10.70 16.69
CA GLU A 57 -2.41 -11.17 16.03
C GLU A 57 -2.40 -10.91 14.53
N CYS A 58 -2.53 -11.98 13.73
CA CYS A 58 -2.58 -11.89 12.27
C CYS A 58 -3.53 -12.93 11.68
N ILE A 59 -4.32 -12.52 10.65
CA ILE A 59 -5.17 -13.41 9.84
C ILE A 59 -4.86 -13.18 8.37
N GLY A 60 -4.60 -14.27 7.63
CA GLY A 60 -4.41 -14.26 6.18
C GLY A 60 -5.72 -14.54 5.44
N VAL A 61 -6.10 -13.65 4.51
CA VAL A 61 -7.30 -13.76 3.69
C VAL A 61 -6.92 -13.85 2.21
N ALA A 62 -6.97 -15.04 1.65
CA ALA A 62 -6.79 -15.22 0.20
C ALA A 62 -8.01 -14.68 -0.55
N ALA A 63 -7.78 -13.60 -1.32
CA ALA A 63 -8.80 -12.96 -2.15
C ALA A 63 -8.15 -12.13 -3.28
N ASN A 64 -8.83 -12.04 -4.41
CA ASN A 64 -8.43 -11.19 -5.52
C ASN A 64 -9.01 -9.79 -5.32
N THR A 65 -8.14 -8.79 -5.10
CA THR A 65 -8.56 -7.38 -4.95
C THR A 65 -9.16 -6.78 -6.22
N GLY A 66 -8.97 -7.39 -7.37
CA GLY A 66 -9.65 -7.01 -8.61
C GLY A 66 -11.13 -7.44 -8.67
N GLU A 67 -11.65 -8.14 -7.67
CA GLU A 67 -13.01 -8.67 -7.64
C GLU A 67 -13.79 -8.11 -6.44
N PRO A 68 -15.02 -7.59 -6.63
CA PRO A 68 -15.82 -7.03 -5.53
C PRO A 68 -16.06 -8.02 -4.38
N ALA A 69 -16.31 -9.29 -4.69
CA ALA A 69 -16.48 -10.34 -3.68
C ALA A 69 -15.21 -10.54 -2.84
N GLY A 70 -14.02 -10.42 -3.46
CA GLY A 70 -12.75 -10.50 -2.77
C GLY A 70 -12.55 -9.35 -1.79
N LEU A 71 -12.86 -8.12 -2.20
CA LEU A 71 -12.77 -6.94 -1.34
C LEU A 71 -13.74 -7.05 -0.15
N LYS A 72 -14.98 -7.47 -0.41
CA LYS A 72 -15.97 -7.68 0.65
C LYS A 72 -15.51 -8.73 1.65
N LYS A 73 -14.99 -9.88 1.19
CA LYS A 73 -14.46 -10.94 2.07
C LYS A 73 -13.37 -10.43 3.03
N ILE A 74 -12.47 -9.57 2.57
CA ILE A 74 -11.40 -8.99 3.39
C ILE A 74 -12.00 -8.14 4.52
N VAL A 75 -12.95 -7.26 4.20
CA VAL A 75 -13.58 -6.35 5.17
C VAL A 75 -14.47 -7.13 6.14
N ASP A 76 -15.30 -8.05 5.64
CA ASP A 76 -16.15 -8.90 6.49
C ASP A 76 -15.31 -9.68 7.51
N THR A 77 -14.16 -10.24 7.10
CA THR A 77 -13.25 -10.95 8.02
C THR A 77 -12.75 -10.03 9.13
N ALA A 78 -12.37 -8.78 8.80
CA ALA A 78 -11.91 -7.81 9.81
C ALA A 78 -13.02 -7.46 10.81
N VAL A 79 -14.25 -7.26 10.32
CA VAL A 79 -15.41 -6.95 11.16
C VAL A 79 -15.79 -8.16 12.03
N GLU A 80 -15.88 -9.35 11.47
CA GLU A 80 -16.28 -10.56 12.21
C GLU A 80 -15.26 -10.96 13.28
N LYS A 81 -13.96 -10.85 12.98
CA LYS A 81 -12.89 -11.32 13.88
C LYS A 81 -12.44 -10.27 14.88
N TYR A 82 -12.44 -8.98 14.50
CA TYR A 82 -11.86 -7.91 15.31
C TYR A 82 -12.82 -6.74 15.57
N GLY A 83 -14.05 -6.80 15.08
CA GLY A 83 -15.09 -5.82 15.36
C GLY A 83 -15.02 -4.53 14.54
N GLY A 84 -14.16 -4.43 13.53
CA GLY A 84 -14.08 -3.25 12.67
C GLY A 84 -12.76 -3.06 11.94
N VAL A 85 -12.53 -1.84 11.44
CA VAL A 85 -11.31 -1.44 10.75
C VAL A 85 -10.92 -0.04 11.19
N ASP A 86 -9.67 0.16 11.58
CA ASP A 86 -9.07 1.46 11.96
C ASP A 86 -8.06 1.94 10.92
N ILE A 87 -7.35 1.00 10.28
CA ILE A 87 -6.25 1.28 9.36
C ILE A 87 -6.46 0.48 8.07
N LEU A 88 -6.33 1.14 6.93
CA LEU A 88 -6.34 0.48 5.62
C LEU A 88 -5.05 0.82 4.86
N ILE A 89 -4.28 -0.20 4.48
CA ILE A 89 -3.11 -0.06 3.61
C ILE A 89 -3.44 -0.65 2.23
N ASN A 90 -3.68 0.21 1.25
CA ASN A 90 -3.83 -0.17 -0.15
C ASN A 90 -2.44 -0.33 -0.77
N ASN A 91 -1.84 -1.53 -0.64
CA ASN A 91 -0.51 -1.81 -1.15
C ASN A 91 -0.53 -2.73 -2.39
N ALA A 92 -1.57 -3.51 -2.62
CA ALA A 92 -1.66 -4.36 -3.81
C ALA A 92 -1.53 -3.53 -5.09
N ALA A 93 -0.64 -3.94 -5.98
CA ALA A 93 -0.40 -3.28 -7.26
C ALA A 93 -0.13 -4.29 -8.37
N SER A 94 -0.33 -3.86 -9.61
CA SER A 94 -0.05 -4.63 -10.82
C SER A 94 0.63 -3.73 -11.86
N ASN A 95 1.70 -4.25 -12.48
CA ASN A 95 2.30 -3.71 -13.69
C ASN A 95 2.77 -4.89 -14.55
N PRO A 96 1.88 -5.50 -15.35
CA PRO A 96 2.19 -6.71 -16.08
C PRO A 96 3.04 -6.45 -17.35
N VAL A 97 3.20 -5.20 -17.76
CA VAL A 97 3.88 -4.80 -18.97
C VAL A 97 4.88 -3.67 -18.71
N PHE A 98 5.98 -3.69 -19.45
CA PHE A 98 6.97 -2.63 -19.46
C PHE A 98 7.28 -2.27 -20.92
N GLY A 99 7.07 -1.01 -21.31
CA GLY A 99 7.27 -0.58 -22.69
C GLY A 99 6.57 0.74 -23.04
N PRO A 100 6.67 1.18 -24.31
CA PRO A 100 6.00 2.40 -24.78
C PRO A 100 4.48 2.33 -24.61
N VAL A 101 3.86 3.46 -24.24
CA VAL A 101 2.40 3.57 -24.03
C VAL A 101 1.62 3.08 -25.24
N VAL A 102 2.08 3.40 -26.44
CA VAL A 102 1.41 3.01 -27.72
C VAL A 102 1.29 1.50 -27.90
N GLN A 103 2.11 0.70 -27.20
CA GLN A 103 2.10 -0.76 -27.26
C GLN A 103 1.31 -1.39 -26.10
N THR A 104 0.70 -0.59 -25.24
CA THR A 104 -0.10 -1.12 -24.13
C THR A 104 -1.42 -1.68 -24.66
N GLU A 105 -1.59 -2.99 -24.56
CA GLU A 105 -2.83 -3.68 -24.92
C GLU A 105 -3.94 -3.41 -23.89
N GLU A 106 -5.20 -3.48 -24.32
CA GLU A 106 -6.39 -3.18 -23.52
C GLU A 106 -6.44 -4.01 -22.21
N TRP A 107 -6.15 -5.32 -22.29
CA TRP A 107 -6.14 -6.17 -21.09
C TRP A 107 -5.13 -5.71 -20.02
N ALA A 108 -3.97 -5.17 -20.45
CA ALA A 108 -2.95 -4.68 -19.53
C ALA A 108 -3.39 -3.34 -18.91
N TYR A 109 -3.95 -2.44 -19.71
CA TYR A 109 -4.58 -1.21 -19.24
C TYR A 109 -5.64 -1.51 -18.18
N ASP A 110 -6.61 -2.36 -18.51
CA ASP A 110 -7.71 -2.73 -17.62
C ASP A 110 -7.20 -3.36 -16.32
N LYS A 111 -6.21 -4.26 -16.42
CA LYS A 111 -5.60 -4.90 -15.25
C LYS A 111 -4.92 -3.90 -14.34
N ILE A 112 -4.18 -2.95 -14.89
CA ILE A 112 -3.48 -1.91 -14.13
C ILE A 112 -4.51 -1.01 -13.44
N MET A 113 -5.48 -0.48 -14.15
CA MET A 113 -6.50 0.41 -13.59
C MET A 113 -7.39 -0.29 -12.55
N GLN A 114 -7.76 -1.53 -12.83
CA GLN A 114 -8.57 -2.33 -11.90
C GLN A 114 -7.87 -2.54 -10.55
N VAL A 115 -6.58 -2.91 -10.56
CA VAL A 115 -5.85 -3.24 -9.33
C VAL A 115 -5.32 -1.99 -8.63
N ASN A 116 -4.79 -1.02 -9.40
CA ASN A 116 -4.06 0.11 -8.81
C ASN A 116 -4.98 1.31 -8.46
N VAL A 117 -6.17 1.39 -9.04
CA VAL A 117 -7.10 2.52 -8.84
C VAL A 117 -8.44 2.07 -8.32
N LYS A 118 -9.15 1.20 -9.07
CA LYS A 118 -10.52 0.81 -8.72
C LYS A 118 -10.56 -0.01 -7.42
N ALA A 119 -9.65 -0.95 -7.23
CA ALA A 119 -9.61 -1.76 -5.99
C ALA A 119 -9.36 -0.90 -4.74
N PRO A 120 -8.35 0.01 -4.67
CA PRO A 120 -8.21 0.95 -3.57
C PRO A 120 -9.44 1.82 -3.34
N PHE A 121 -10.09 2.33 -4.39
CA PHE A 121 -11.32 3.11 -4.28
C PHE A 121 -12.44 2.30 -3.63
N GLU A 122 -12.75 1.11 -4.17
CA GLU A 122 -13.84 0.28 -3.66
C GLU A 122 -13.56 -0.21 -2.23
N LEU A 123 -12.32 -0.60 -1.92
CA LEU A 123 -11.96 -1.05 -0.58
C LEU A 123 -12.06 0.10 0.44
N SER A 124 -11.58 1.29 0.07
CA SER A 124 -11.69 2.49 0.89
C SER A 124 -13.16 2.86 1.15
N LYS A 125 -14.01 2.73 0.14
CA LYS A 125 -15.46 2.95 0.24
C LYS A 125 -16.15 1.94 1.19
N LEU A 126 -15.69 0.68 1.18
CA LEU A 126 -16.21 -0.35 2.09
C LEU A 126 -15.82 -0.09 3.55
N VAL A 127 -14.61 0.39 3.83
CA VAL A 127 -14.15 0.65 5.20
C VAL A 127 -14.60 2.00 5.76
N TYR A 128 -14.92 2.97 4.90
CA TYR A 128 -15.33 4.32 5.31
C TYR A 128 -16.46 4.34 6.36
N PRO A 129 -17.62 3.68 6.15
CA PRO A 129 -18.70 3.70 7.15
C PRO A 129 -18.29 3.03 8.47
N ILE A 130 -17.39 2.04 8.42
CA ILE A 130 -16.89 1.35 9.60
C ILE A 130 -15.98 2.27 10.40
N MET A 131 -15.04 2.97 9.74
CA MET A 131 -14.14 3.95 10.36
C MET A 131 -14.94 5.12 10.94
N LYS A 132 -15.94 5.62 10.21
CA LYS A 132 -16.82 6.69 10.68
C LYS A 132 -17.56 6.29 11.95
N LEU A 133 -18.13 5.09 12.02
CA LEU A 133 -18.80 4.56 13.22
C LEU A 133 -17.83 4.43 14.40
N ARG A 134 -16.54 4.13 14.15
CA ARG A 134 -15.48 4.06 15.16
C ARG A 134 -14.93 5.44 15.57
N GLY A 135 -15.34 6.51 14.88
CA GLY A 135 -14.98 7.90 15.17
C GLY A 135 -13.60 8.33 14.66
N SER A 136 -12.84 7.45 14.00
CA SER A 136 -11.55 7.78 13.39
C SER A 136 -11.10 6.71 12.41
N GLY A 137 -10.14 7.05 11.53
CA GLY A 137 -9.51 6.10 10.61
C GLY A 137 -8.24 6.63 9.96
N SER A 138 -7.41 5.71 9.47
CA SER A 138 -6.24 6.04 8.63
C SER A 138 -6.20 5.17 7.40
N VAL A 139 -6.27 5.79 6.22
CA VAL A 139 -6.10 5.12 4.92
C VAL A 139 -4.76 5.54 4.33
N ILE A 140 -3.95 4.57 3.92
CA ILE A 140 -2.64 4.80 3.33
C ILE A 140 -2.57 4.08 2.00
N ASN A 141 -2.36 4.85 0.93
CA ASN A 141 -2.21 4.33 -0.41
C ASN A 141 -0.72 4.21 -0.76
N ILE A 142 -0.25 3.00 -1.09
CA ILE A 142 1.12 2.83 -1.60
C ILE A 142 1.12 3.14 -3.10
N SER A 143 1.56 4.37 -3.39
CA SER A 143 1.67 4.89 -4.75
C SER A 143 3.08 4.66 -5.33
N SER A 144 3.65 5.64 -5.96
CA SER A 144 5.00 5.65 -6.52
C SER A 144 5.39 7.08 -6.89
N ILE A 145 6.69 7.39 -6.93
CA ILE A 145 7.20 8.61 -7.59
C ILE A 145 6.78 8.68 -9.06
N ALA A 146 6.58 7.52 -9.71
CA ALA A 146 6.10 7.44 -11.09
C ALA A 146 4.69 8.04 -11.30
N GLY A 147 3.94 8.30 -10.21
CA GLY A 147 2.65 9.01 -10.27
C GLY A 147 2.77 10.54 -10.37
N ASP A 148 3.97 11.08 -10.27
CA ASP A 148 4.28 12.51 -10.40
C ASP A 148 5.34 12.73 -11.48
N THR A 149 6.42 11.97 -11.44
CA THR A 149 7.54 12.02 -12.39
C THR A 149 7.60 10.71 -13.17
N PRO A 150 7.02 10.64 -14.38
CA PRO A 150 6.92 9.39 -15.14
C PRO A 150 8.27 8.99 -15.74
N ASP A 151 8.56 7.69 -15.69
CA ASP A 151 9.69 7.09 -16.40
C ASP A 151 9.24 6.42 -17.71
N PRO A 152 10.06 6.49 -18.79
CA PRO A 152 9.81 5.74 -20.01
C PRO A 152 9.66 4.24 -19.73
N GLY A 153 8.61 3.64 -20.30
CA GLY A 153 8.30 2.22 -20.11
C GLY A 153 7.33 1.91 -18.97
N LEU A 154 7.06 2.86 -18.06
CA LEU A 154 6.07 2.69 -17.00
C LEU A 154 4.66 3.21 -17.35
N GLY A 155 4.49 3.87 -18.47
CA GLY A 155 3.25 4.31 -19.11
C GLY A 155 1.98 4.33 -18.27
N ILE A 156 1.11 3.36 -18.50
CA ILE A 156 -0.20 3.26 -17.81
C ILE A 156 -0.05 3.01 -16.31
N TYR A 157 1.04 2.39 -15.86
CA TYR A 157 1.34 2.30 -14.44
C TYR A 157 1.47 3.71 -13.81
N SER A 158 2.23 4.62 -14.45
CA SER A 158 2.36 6.01 -14.01
C SER A 158 1.02 6.73 -13.97
N VAL A 159 0.19 6.58 -15.01
CA VAL A 159 -1.19 7.12 -15.05
C VAL A 159 -2.00 6.60 -13.86
N SER A 160 -1.93 5.30 -13.56
CA SER A 160 -2.67 4.71 -12.45
C SER A 160 -2.21 5.24 -11.08
N LYS A 161 -0.90 5.50 -10.92
CA LYS A 161 -0.36 6.05 -9.67
C LYS A 161 -0.69 7.54 -9.51
N ALA A 162 -0.74 8.31 -10.60
CA ALA A 162 -1.24 9.68 -10.59
C ALA A 162 -2.73 9.73 -10.21
N ALA A 163 -3.55 8.81 -10.75
CA ALA A 163 -4.95 8.68 -10.38
C ALA A 163 -5.12 8.32 -8.90
N LEU A 164 -4.30 7.41 -8.36
CA LEU A 164 -4.30 7.04 -6.94
C LEU A 164 -3.89 8.22 -6.04
N ASN A 165 -2.92 9.04 -6.48
CA ASN A 165 -2.50 10.25 -5.80
C ASN A 165 -3.65 11.27 -5.74
N MET A 166 -4.40 11.45 -6.82
CA MET A 166 -5.57 12.33 -6.83
C MET A 166 -6.71 11.76 -5.98
N LEU A 167 -6.97 10.45 -6.04
CA LEU A 167 -7.94 9.78 -5.17
C LEU A 167 -7.63 10.02 -3.69
N THR A 168 -6.35 9.94 -3.30
CA THR A 168 -5.89 10.26 -1.94
C THR A 168 -6.31 11.67 -1.52
N LYS A 169 -6.07 12.68 -2.37
CA LYS A 169 -6.38 14.08 -2.08
C LYS A 169 -7.88 14.34 -1.97
N VAL A 170 -8.67 13.75 -2.88
CA VAL A 170 -10.13 13.92 -2.89
C VAL A 170 -10.74 13.30 -1.63
N THR A 171 -10.43 12.03 -1.36
CA THR A 171 -10.98 11.32 -0.19
C THR A 171 -10.52 11.94 1.13
N ALA A 172 -9.27 12.41 1.21
CA ALA A 172 -8.77 13.13 2.38
C ALA A 172 -9.59 14.39 2.67
N LYS A 173 -9.91 15.15 1.63
CA LYS A 173 -10.67 16.41 1.74
C LYS A 173 -12.12 16.16 2.16
N GLU A 174 -12.73 15.09 1.67
CA GLU A 174 -14.12 14.72 1.97
C GLU A 174 -14.27 14.08 3.37
N TRP A 175 -13.30 13.26 3.80
CA TRP A 175 -13.43 12.42 5.00
C TRP A 175 -12.81 13.04 6.26
N ALA A 176 -12.12 14.15 6.13
CA ALA A 176 -11.52 14.86 7.28
C ALA A 176 -12.55 15.26 8.33
N VAL A 177 -13.76 15.60 7.93
CA VAL A 177 -14.87 15.96 8.84
C VAL A 177 -15.31 14.79 9.74
N ASP A 178 -15.03 13.55 9.31
CA ASP A 178 -15.31 12.31 10.06
C ASP A 178 -14.06 11.80 10.79
N ASN A 179 -13.02 12.64 10.93
CA ASN A 179 -11.74 12.29 11.57
C ASN A 179 -11.04 11.08 10.89
N ILE A 180 -11.20 10.93 9.57
CA ILE A 180 -10.53 9.91 8.77
C ILE A 180 -9.46 10.57 7.94
N ARG A 181 -8.20 10.18 8.15
CA ARG A 181 -7.05 10.66 7.42
C ARG A 181 -6.77 9.77 6.22
N VAL A 182 -6.44 10.36 5.09
CA VAL A 182 -6.06 9.61 3.89
C VAL A 182 -4.76 10.20 3.35
N ASN A 183 -3.72 9.39 3.26
CA ASN A 183 -2.40 9.81 2.76
C ASN A 183 -1.86 8.80 1.75
N SER A 184 -0.85 9.21 1.01
CA SER A 184 -0.13 8.33 0.09
C SER A 184 1.35 8.28 0.46
N ILE A 185 1.95 7.11 0.33
CA ILE A 185 3.41 6.95 0.29
C ILE A 185 3.80 6.77 -1.17
N CYS A 186 4.78 7.53 -1.63
CA CYS A 186 5.32 7.50 -2.99
C CYS A 186 6.77 7.00 -2.96
N PRO A 187 7.01 5.67 -2.95
CA PRO A 187 8.36 5.14 -2.95
C PRO A 187 9.07 5.42 -4.28
N GLY A 188 10.39 5.61 -4.20
CA GLY A 188 11.31 5.45 -5.32
C GLY A 188 11.62 3.98 -5.61
N LEU A 189 12.85 3.68 -6.06
CA LEU A 189 13.27 2.31 -6.32
C LEU A 189 13.55 1.58 -4.99
N ILE A 190 12.64 0.68 -4.62
CA ILE A 190 12.75 -0.19 -3.43
C ILE A 190 13.10 -1.61 -3.89
N LYS A 191 14.06 -2.25 -3.22
CA LYS A 191 14.47 -3.63 -3.53
C LYS A 191 13.39 -4.63 -3.15
N THR A 192 12.60 -5.05 -4.14
CA THR A 192 11.49 -6.01 -3.98
C THR A 192 11.41 -6.92 -5.21
N LYS A 193 10.66 -8.02 -5.11
CA LYS A 193 10.37 -8.84 -6.28
C LYS A 193 9.53 -8.10 -7.35
N PHE A 194 8.74 -7.11 -6.97
CA PHE A 194 7.95 -6.30 -7.89
C PHE A 194 8.84 -5.43 -8.80
N SER A 195 9.94 -4.90 -8.26
CA SER A 195 10.92 -4.06 -8.97
C SER A 195 12.09 -4.87 -9.56
N GLU A 196 12.04 -6.21 -9.53
CA GLU A 196 13.15 -7.10 -9.85
C GLU A 196 13.74 -6.84 -11.26
N ALA A 197 12.89 -6.59 -12.26
CA ALA A 197 13.31 -6.25 -13.62
C ALA A 197 14.18 -4.98 -13.70
N LEU A 198 14.10 -4.08 -12.72
CA LEU A 198 14.87 -2.83 -12.68
C LEU A 198 16.23 -2.96 -11.99
N TRP A 199 16.47 -4.03 -11.22
CA TRP A 199 17.71 -4.17 -10.46
C TRP A 199 18.46 -5.49 -10.69
N GLN A 200 17.90 -6.47 -11.40
CA GLN A 200 18.63 -7.66 -11.82
C GLN A 200 19.65 -7.38 -12.94
N ASP A 201 19.36 -6.42 -13.80
CA ASP A 201 20.30 -5.97 -14.84
C ASP A 201 21.21 -4.87 -14.26
N GLU A 202 22.51 -5.15 -14.15
CA GLU A 202 23.49 -4.22 -13.61
C GLU A 202 23.58 -2.89 -14.39
N ALA A 203 23.37 -2.92 -15.71
CA ALA A 203 23.44 -1.72 -16.54
C ALA A 203 22.22 -0.82 -16.29
N ILE A 204 21.03 -1.42 -16.15
CA ILE A 204 19.80 -0.72 -15.79
C ILE A 204 19.93 -0.16 -14.37
N LEU A 205 20.35 -0.98 -13.42
CA LEU A 205 20.55 -0.54 -12.03
C LEU A 205 21.53 0.61 -11.93
N LYS A 206 22.70 0.52 -12.61
CA LYS A 206 23.70 1.58 -12.62
C LYS A 206 23.17 2.89 -13.19
N LYS A 207 22.29 2.82 -14.20
CA LYS A 207 21.61 4.00 -14.75
C LYS A 207 20.67 4.62 -13.74
N PHE A 208 19.83 3.81 -13.06
CA PHE A 208 18.94 4.28 -12.01
C PHE A 208 19.71 4.90 -10.84
N MET A 209 20.77 4.23 -10.37
CA MET A 209 21.54 4.72 -9.23
C MET A 209 22.21 6.08 -9.46
N LYS A 210 22.48 6.46 -10.71
CA LYS A 210 22.97 7.80 -11.04
C LYS A 210 21.93 8.90 -10.81
N MET A 211 20.64 8.56 -10.83
CA MET A 211 19.53 9.50 -10.60
C MET A 211 19.14 9.59 -9.12
N VAL A 212 19.65 8.69 -8.26
CA VAL A 212 19.35 8.68 -6.84
C VAL A 212 20.45 9.39 -6.05
N PRO A 213 20.25 10.60 -5.51
CA PRO A 213 21.26 11.33 -4.77
C PRO A 213 21.87 10.56 -3.59
N MET A 214 21.06 9.74 -2.88
CA MET A 214 21.56 8.89 -1.79
C MET A 214 22.38 7.68 -2.28
N GLY A 215 22.50 7.43 -3.58
CA GLY A 215 23.35 6.40 -4.19
C GLY A 215 22.98 4.95 -3.87
N ARG A 216 21.78 4.70 -3.38
CA ARG A 216 21.29 3.35 -3.04
C ARG A 216 19.79 3.18 -3.28
N MET A 217 19.36 1.94 -3.43
CA MET A 217 17.94 1.61 -3.35
C MET A 217 17.42 1.80 -1.92
N GLY A 218 16.14 2.14 -1.80
CA GLY A 218 15.43 2.08 -0.52
C GLY A 218 15.16 0.64 -0.09
N THR A 219 14.90 0.46 1.20
CA THR A 219 14.51 -0.82 1.81
C THR A 219 13.01 -0.86 2.08
N ILE A 220 12.47 -2.07 2.20
CA ILE A 220 11.06 -2.28 2.59
C ILE A 220 10.79 -1.74 3.99
N ASP A 221 11.77 -1.79 4.89
CA ASP A 221 11.64 -1.32 6.28
C ASP A 221 11.53 0.21 6.35
N GLU A 222 12.21 0.95 5.47
CA GLU A 222 12.08 2.41 5.40
C GLU A 222 10.65 2.83 4.99
N ILE A 223 10.01 2.06 4.10
CA ILE A 223 8.61 2.30 3.72
C ILE A 223 7.66 1.85 4.84
N ALA A 224 7.96 0.74 5.51
CA ALA A 224 7.16 0.25 6.63
C ALA A 224 7.17 1.21 7.83
N ALA A 225 8.32 1.84 8.12
CA ALA A 225 8.42 2.86 9.17
C ALA A 225 7.54 4.08 8.89
N LEU A 226 7.50 4.54 7.62
CA LEU A 226 6.63 5.64 7.22
C LEU A 226 5.14 5.24 7.28
N ALA A 227 4.80 4.00 6.92
CA ALA A 227 3.46 3.47 7.07
C ALA A 227 3.03 3.38 8.55
N LEU A 228 3.92 2.99 9.45
CA LEU A 228 3.69 3.01 10.90
C LEU A 228 3.38 4.42 11.40
N PHE A 229 4.20 5.42 11.02
CA PHE A 229 3.96 6.82 11.35
C PHE A 229 2.56 7.26 10.92
N LEU A 230 2.18 6.99 9.67
CA LEU A 230 0.89 7.39 9.12
C LEU A 230 -0.30 6.60 9.70
N SER A 231 -0.07 5.37 10.18
CA SER A 231 -1.06 4.55 10.85
C SER A 231 -1.36 5.00 12.27
N SER A 232 -0.41 5.68 12.92
CA SER A 232 -0.48 6.08 14.32
C SER A 232 -1.12 7.46 14.52
N ASP A 233 -1.53 7.75 15.76
CA ASP A 233 -2.08 9.05 16.15
C ASP A 233 -1.01 10.18 16.11
N VAL A 234 0.28 9.84 16.04
CA VAL A 234 1.40 10.79 15.90
C VAL A 234 1.28 11.61 14.60
N SER A 235 0.67 11.05 13.56
CA SER A 235 0.39 11.72 12.29
C SER A 235 -0.99 12.39 12.23
N GLY A 236 -1.59 12.73 13.39
CA GLY A 236 -2.96 13.22 13.51
C GLY A 236 -3.28 14.48 12.70
N TYR A 237 -2.28 15.27 12.31
CA TYR A 237 -2.46 16.47 11.46
C TYR A 237 -2.03 16.25 10.01
N CYS A 238 -1.77 14.99 9.60
CA CYS A 238 -1.37 14.64 8.24
C CYS A 238 -2.55 14.02 7.48
N THR A 239 -3.12 14.74 6.51
CA THR A 239 -4.11 14.20 5.58
C THR A 239 -3.98 14.84 4.20
N GLY A 240 -4.26 14.10 3.13
CA GLY A 240 -4.14 14.54 1.74
C GLY A 240 -2.72 14.68 1.22
N THR A 241 -1.72 14.22 1.98
CA THR A 241 -0.30 14.41 1.66
C THR A 241 0.27 13.21 0.91
N LEU A 242 1.12 13.50 -0.06
CA LEU A 242 1.93 12.52 -0.78
C LEU A 242 3.33 12.51 -0.16
N PHE A 243 3.63 11.48 0.63
CA PHE A 243 4.92 11.32 1.30
C PHE A 243 5.91 10.62 0.37
N THR A 244 6.79 11.37 -0.24
CA THR A 244 7.84 10.82 -1.11
C THR A 244 9.00 10.24 -0.28
N ALA A 245 9.38 9.01 -0.62
CA ALA A 245 10.52 8.29 -0.02
C ALA A 245 11.34 7.64 -1.13
N ASP A 246 12.24 8.39 -1.75
CA ASP A 246 12.89 8.05 -3.02
C ASP A 246 14.40 8.32 -3.07
N GLY A 247 15.01 8.65 -1.93
CA GLY A 247 16.44 8.96 -1.85
C GLY A 247 16.84 10.23 -2.59
N GLY A 248 15.89 11.14 -2.85
CA GLY A 248 16.09 12.40 -3.55
C GLY A 248 15.95 12.32 -5.07
N THR A 249 15.40 11.23 -5.61
CA THR A 249 15.29 11.00 -7.07
C THR A 249 14.48 12.08 -7.80
N THR A 250 13.49 12.68 -7.13
CA THR A 250 12.54 13.63 -7.75
C THR A 250 12.79 15.10 -7.42
N ILE A 251 13.93 15.44 -6.83
CA ILE A 251 14.34 16.82 -6.54
C ILE A 251 15.42 17.34 -7.46
#